data_4a9a97859c3dc6919956f59089dd0b61
#
_entry.id   4a9a97859c3dc6919956f59089dd0b61
#
_cell.length_a   1.000
_cell.length_b   1.000
_cell.length_c   1.000
_cell.angle_alpha   90.00
_cell.angle_beta   90.00
_cell.angle_gamma   90.00
#
_symmetry.space_group_name_H-M   'P 1'
#
loop_
_entity.id
_entity.type
_entity.pdbx_description
1 polymer ?
#
loop_
_entity_poly.entity_id
_entity_poly.type
_entity_poly.pdbx_seq_one_letter_code
_entity_poly.pdbx_strand_id
1 'polypeptide(L)'
;MRSLINFIIEPVGDRYNNVKNIDGNELLLNTELQNHNYSNRIARVISVPEIIDTDIKEGDEVIVHHNVFRRFRDIRGDEKNSRSYYKDNIYFATEDQVYAYKRKSNWSSCKGYNFVKPIKETKAFSLDKEKEGVGVLYFKDPSLKNLSEGDLIGFRPGAEYEFVIGNDRIYRVPTNSITIKYEYQGNEEEYNPSWA
;
A
#
# COMPACT_ATOMS: atom_id res chain seq x y z
N MET A 1 9.41 24.40 0.25
CA MET A 1 9.48 24.01 -1.19
C MET A 1 8.02 23.90 -1.66
N ARG A 2 7.65 24.48 -2.79
CA ARG A 2 6.28 24.39 -3.33
C ARG A 2 6.27 23.43 -4.50
N SER A 3 5.28 22.56 -4.57
CA SER A 3 5.10 21.67 -5.70
C SER A 3 3.96 22.13 -6.60
N LEU A 4 4.16 22.05 -7.92
CA LEU A 4 3.12 22.41 -8.88
C LEU A 4 2.28 21.18 -9.28
N ILE A 5 2.92 20.06 -9.55
CA ILE A 5 2.29 18.89 -10.20
C ILE A 5 2.37 17.62 -9.36
N ASN A 6 3.49 17.38 -8.67
CA ASN A 6 3.74 16.13 -7.97
C ASN A 6 3.69 16.35 -6.44
N PHE A 7 3.34 15.33 -5.68
CA PHE A 7 3.61 15.33 -4.24
C PHE A 7 5.10 15.34 -4.01
N ILE A 8 5.57 16.16 -3.07
CA ILE A 8 6.92 16.10 -2.52
C ILE A 8 6.84 15.32 -1.23
N ILE A 9 7.57 14.22 -1.14
CA ILE A 9 7.47 13.26 -0.04
C ILE A 9 8.85 12.81 0.42
N GLU A 10 8.91 12.31 1.64
CA GLU A 10 10.04 11.60 2.22
C GLU A 10 9.59 10.25 2.80
N PRO A 11 10.41 9.20 2.83
CA PRO A 11 10.04 7.93 3.46
C PRO A 11 9.90 8.11 4.97
N VAL A 12 8.93 7.41 5.57
CA VAL A 12 8.81 7.30 7.02
C VAL A 12 9.72 6.17 7.49
N GLY A 13 10.81 6.50 8.16
CA GLY A 13 11.86 5.56 8.51
C GLY A 13 12.81 5.26 7.35
N ASP A 14 13.37 4.06 7.33
CA ASP A 14 14.31 3.65 6.31
C ASP A 14 13.63 3.39 4.96
N ARG A 15 14.39 3.60 3.90
CA ARG A 15 13.96 3.40 2.52
C ARG A 15 13.65 1.93 2.18
N TYR A 16 14.32 0.99 2.89
CA TYR A 16 14.15 -0.45 2.75
C TYR A 16 14.02 -1.11 4.11
N ASN A 17 13.02 -1.97 4.26
CA ASN A 17 12.77 -2.76 5.47
C ASN A 17 13.43 -4.15 5.34
N ASN A 18 14.69 -4.19 4.94
CA ASN A 18 15.44 -5.42 4.73
C ASN A 18 16.34 -5.81 5.91
N VAL A 19 16.26 -5.10 7.01
CA VAL A 19 16.99 -5.37 8.25
C VAL A 19 15.99 -5.60 9.37
N LYS A 20 16.17 -6.66 10.13
CA LYS A 20 15.41 -6.94 11.36
C LYS A 20 16.34 -6.92 12.55
N ASN A 21 15.98 -6.14 13.57
CA ASN A 21 16.73 -6.14 14.82
C ASN A 21 16.16 -7.23 15.75
N ILE A 22 17.00 -8.18 16.14
CA ILE A 22 16.65 -9.27 17.08
C ILE A 22 17.67 -9.22 18.22
N ASP A 23 17.20 -8.95 19.43
CA ASP A 23 18.00 -8.89 20.64
C ASP A 23 19.25 -8.00 20.54
N GLY A 24 19.11 -6.86 19.84
CA GLY A 24 20.20 -5.90 19.65
C GLY A 24 21.16 -6.23 18.49
N ASN A 25 20.93 -7.34 17.79
CA ASN A 25 21.69 -7.70 16.58
C ASN A 25 20.88 -7.40 15.32
N GLU A 26 21.51 -6.74 14.36
CA GLU A 26 20.90 -6.51 13.05
C GLU A 26 21.02 -7.76 12.17
N LEU A 27 19.86 -8.33 11.80
CA LEU A 27 19.77 -9.40 10.82
C LEU A 27 19.37 -8.83 9.47
N LEU A 28 20.23 -8.97 8.49
CA LEU A 28 19.92 -8.62 7.10
C LEU A 28 19.03 -9.71 6.49
N LEU A 29 17.77 -9.36 6.21
CA LEU A 29 16.77 -10.30 5.68
C LEU A 29 16.98 -10.59 4.19
N ASN A 30 17.39 -9.58 3.42
CA ASN A 30 17.61 -9.70 2.00
C ASN A 30 18.62 -8.67 1.50
N THR A 31 19.54 -9.10 0.64
CA THR A 31 20.52 -8.24 -0.04
C THR A 31 20.07 -7.77 -1.42
N GLU A 32 18.93 -8.24 -1.93
CA GLU A 32 18.36 -7.86 -3.21
C GLU A 32 17.76 -6.45 -3.18
N LEU A 33 18.49 -5.48 -3.69
CA LEU A 33 18.01 -4.11 -3.84
C LEU A 33 16.76 -3.98 -4.73
N GLN A 34 16.54 -4.96 -5.61
CA GLN A 34 15.43 -4.93 -6.56
C GLN A 34 14.15 -5.56 -6.02
N ASN A 35 14.21 -6.26 -4.88
CA ASN A 35 13.04 -6.90 -4.32
C ASN A 35 12.10 -5.84 -3.72
N HIS A 36 10.99 -5.61 -4.43
CA HIS A 36 10.00 -4.60 -4.09
C HIS A 36 9.25 -4.88 -2.78
N ASN A 37 9.27 -6.12 -2.27
CA ASN A 37 8.61 -6.48 -1.02
C ASN A 37 9.26 -5.79 0.19
N TYR A 38 10.55 -5.48 0.11
CA TYR A 38 11.29 -4.78 1.17
C TYR A 38 11.36 -3.27 0.98
N SER A 39 10.85 -2.75 -0.13
CA SER A 39 10.77 -1.31 -0.35
C SER A 39 9.73 -0.71 0.59
N ASN A 40 10.12 0.33 1.32
CA ASN A 40 9.18 1.10 2.13
C ASN A 40 8.05 1.66 1.24
N ARG A 41 6.85 1.69 1.77
CA ARG A 41 5.66 2.19 1.06
C ARG A 41 4.93 3.28 1.80
N ILE A 42 5.48 3.68 2.94
CA ILE A 42 4.94 4.77 3.76
C ILE A 42 5.82 5.99 3.58
N ALA A 43 5.21 7.08 3.21
CA ALA A 43 5.85 8.37 3.06
C ALA A 43 5.16 9.44 3.91
N ARG A 44 5.89 10.51 4.21
CA ARG A 44 5.34 11.74 4.76
C ARG A 44 5.29 12.80 3.67
N VAL A 45 4.18 13.50 3.58
CA VAL A 45 3.98 14.59 2.62
C VAL A 45 4.69 15.85 3.12
N ILE A 46 5.64 16.36 2.34
CA ILE A 46 6.34 17.63 2.58
C ILE A 46 5.59 18.77 1.90
N SER A 47 5.10 18.54 0.68
CA SER A 47 4.32 19.53 -0.07
C SER A 47 3.32 18.86 -0.99
N VAL A 48 2.12 19.43 -1.04
CA VAL A 48 1.01 18.99 -1.89
C VAL A 48 1.05 19.76 -3.21
N PRO A 49 0.74 19.13 -4.36
CA PRO A 49 0.70 19.81 -5.65
C PRO A 49 -0.41 20.87 -5.70
N GLU A 50 -0.09 22.04 -6.26
CA GLU A 50 -1.03 23.17 -6.31
C GLU A 50 -2.18 22.93 -7.30
N ILE A 51 -1.97 22.14 -8.36
CA ILE A 51 -2.94 21.94 -9.45
C ILE A 51 -3.86 20.72 -9.25
N ILE A 52 -3.61 19.90 -8.23
CA ILE A 52 -4.40 18.69 -7.96
C ILE A 52 -5.35 18.98 -6.80
N ASP A 53 -6.64 18.74 -7.05
CA ASP A 53 -7.65 18.78 -5.99
C ASP A 53 -7.58 17.48 -5.17
N THR A 54 -7.14 17.58 -3.92
CA THR A 54 -6.92 16.44 -3.04
C THR A 54 -7.20 16.78 -1.58
N ASP A 55 -7.67 15.78 -0.84
CA ASP A 55 -7.84 15.89 0.61
C ASP A 55 -6.53 15.75 1.40
N ILE A 56 -5.45 15.30 0.75
CA ILE A 56 -4.12 15.13 1.36
C ILE A 56 -3.55 16.48 1.75
N LYS A 57 -2.88 16.54 2.90
CA LYS A 57 -2.25 17.76 3.42
C LYS A 57 -0.77 17.52 3.74
N GLU A 58 -0.03 18.61 3.83
CA GLU A 58 1.35 18.57 4.35
C GLU A 58 1.37 17.96 5.75
N GLY A 59 2.31 17.04 5.97
CA GLY A 59 2.46 16.29 7.22
C GLY A 59 1.65 14.98 7.29
N ASP A 60 0.71 14.73 6.37
CA ASP A 60 0.00 13.44 6.32
C ASP A 60 0.99 12.32 5.95
N GLU A 61 0.79 11.13 6.51
CA GLU A 61 1.43 9.91 6.02
C GLU A 61 0.64 9.36 4.84
N VAL A 62 1.34 8.85 3.82
CA VAL A 62 0.71 8.31 2.60
C VAL A 62 1.25 6.93 2.26
N ILE A 63 0.39 6.07 1.70
CA ILE A 63 0.78 4.81 1.08
C ILE A 63 1.12 5.09 -0.38
N VAL A 64 2.33 4.73 -0.79
CA VAL A 64 2.83 5.00 -2.14
C VAL A 64 3.18 3.72 -2.89
N HIS A 65 3.27 3.84 -4.21
CA HIS A 65 3.73 2.77 -5.08
C HIS A 65 5.18 2.38 -4.76
N HIS A 66 5.47 1.07 -4.76
CA HIS A 66 6.81 0.53 -4.42
C HIS A 66 7.94 1.11 -5.27
N ASN A 67 7.67 1.52 -6.50
CA ASN A 67 8.68 2.12 -7.39
C ASN A 67 9.16 3.50 -6.92
N VAL A 68 8.43 4.19 -6.04
CA VAL A 68 8.82 5.53 -5.57
C VAL A 68 10.16 5.48 -4.86
N PHE A 69 10.32 4.56 -3.92
CA PHE A 69 11.55 4.42 -3.14
C PHE A 69 12.53 3.38 -3.67
N ARG A 70 12.20 2.72 -4.77
CA ARG A 70 13.00 1.64 -5.35
C ARG A 70 14.40 2.10 -5.74
N ARG A 71 15.38 1.22 -5.49
CA ARG A 71 16.71 1.25 -6.09
C ARG A 71 16.85 0.09 -7.06
N PHE A 72 17.68 0.25 -8.07
CA PHE A 72 17.98 -0.83 -9.02
C PHE A 72 19.43 -0.73 -9.49
N ARG A 73 19.95 -1.80 -10.04
CA ARG A 73 21.25 -1.80 -10.70
C ARG A 73 21.05 -1.67 -12.20
N ASP A 74 21.82 -0.79 -12.82
CA ASP A 74 21.85 -0.66 -14.27
C ASP A 74 22.62 -1.82 -14.92
N ILE A 75 22.70 -1.81 -16.25
CA ILE A 75 23.41 -2.85 -17.03
C ILE A 75 24.92 -2.94 -16.73
N ARG A 76 25.48 -1.93 -16.07
CA ARG A 76 26.89 -1.89 -15.63
C ARG A 76 27.07 -2.37 -14.20
N GLY A 77 25.97 -2.65 -13.49
CA GLY A 77 25.97 -3.03 -12.10
C GLY A 77 25.94 -1.84 -11.14
N ASP A 78 25.91 -0.59 -11.63
CA ASP A 78 25.85 0.60 -10.81
C ASP A 78 24.48 0.77 -10.17
N GLU A 79 24.47 1.11 -8.88
CA GLU A 79 23.22 1.39 -8.18
C GLU A 79 22.63 2.73 -8.62
N LYS A 80 21.37 2.72 -8.97
CA LYS A 80 20.59 3.88 -9.40
C LYS A 80 19.34 4.05 -8.55
N ASN A 81 18.92 5.28 -8.37
CA ASN A 81 17.67 5.64 -7.76
C ASN A 81 16.51 5.55 -8.75
N SER A 82 15.28 5.43 -8.22
CA SER A 82 14.06 5.56 -9.02
C SER A 82 13.97 6.93 -9.71
N ARG A 83 13.08 7.04 -10.69
CA ARG A 83 12.77 8.34 -11.32
C ARG A 83 12.11 9.34 -10.37
N SER A 84 11.54 8.85 -9.27
CA SER A 84 10.94 9.66 -8.22
C SER A 84 11.96 10.38 -7.35
N TYR A 85 13.18 9.88 -7.27
CA TYR A 85 14.24 10.46 -6.42
C TYR A 85 14.67 11.84 -6.92
N TYR A 86 14.70 12.80 -6.02
CA TYR A 86 15.22 14.15 -6.29
C TYR A 86 16.60 14.33 -5.65
N LYS A 87 16.68 14.49 -4.33
CA LYS A 87 17.90 14.65 -3.54
C LYS A 87 17.60 14.51 -2.06
N ASP A 88 18.61 14.27 -1.23
CA ASP A 88 18.51 14.35 0.24
C ASP A 88 17.29 13.60 0.81
N ASN A 89 17.05 12.38 0.33
CA ASN A 89 15.90 11.55 0.71
C ASN A 89 14.51 12.13 0.36
N ILE A 90 14.46 13.11 -0.57
CA ILE A 90 13.25 13.72 -1.09
C ILE A 90 12.87 13.06 -2.43
N TYR A 91 11.58 12.81 -2.60
CA TYR A 91 11.02 12.15 -3.77
C TYR A 91 9.81 12.91 -4.31
N PHE A 92 9.60 12.77 -5.63
CA PHE A 92 8.38 13.20 -6.29
C PHE A 92 7.47 12.00 -6.52
N ALA A 93 6.21 12.08 -6.12
CA ALA A 93 5.18 11.09 -6.43
C ALA A 93 4.07 11.74 -7.24
N THR A 94 3.67 11.09 -8.32
CA THR A 94 2.50 11.47 -9.10
C THR A 94 1.22 11.04 -8.38
N GLU A 95 0.07 11.61 -8.75
CA GLU A 95 -1.22 11.30 -8.12
C GLU A 95 -1.54 9.79 -8.17
N ASP A 96 -1.26 9.13 -9.29
CA ASP A 96 -1.47 7.70 -9.49
C ASP A 96 -0.53 6.80 -8.68
N GLN A 97 0.50 7.38 -8.07
CA GLN A 97 1.43 6.67 -7.18
C GLN A 97 1.07 6.81 -5.70
N VAL A 98 0.03 7.58 -5.34
CA VAL A 98 -0.44 7.79 -3.97
C VAL A 98 -1.81 7.16 -3.81
N TYR A 99 -1.94 6.20 -2.91
CA TYR A 99 -3.12 5.33 -2.82
C TYR A 99 -4.02 5.61 -1.64
N ALA A 100 -3.43 6.03 -0.53
CA ALA A 100 -4.13 6.35 0.70
C ALA A 100 -3.33 7.36 1.51
N TYR A 101 -3.99 8.03 2.43
CA TYR A 101 -3.37 8.94 3.37
C TYR A 101 -3.88 8.70 4.79
N LYS A 102 -3.03 9.00 5.76
CA LYS A 102 -3.36 8.89 7.18
C LYS A 102 -3.23 10.25 7.83
N ARG A 103 -4.31 10.65 8.47
CA ARG A 103 -4.37 11.87 9.28
C ARG A 103 -4.72 11.50 10.72
N LYS A 104 -3.88 11.92 11.64
CA LYS A 104 -3.94 11.47 13.06
C LYS A 104 -3.70 9.94 13.09
N SER A 105 -4.74 9.15 13.36
CA SER A 105 -4.65 7.67 13.45
C SER A 105 -5.46 6.92 12.39
N ASN A 106 -6.21 7.63 11.54
CA ASN A 106 -7.15 7.01 10.60
C ASN A 106 -6.62 7.07 9.17
N TRP A 107 -6.62 5.92 8.50
CA TRP A 107 -6.37 5.80 7.07
C TRP A 107 -7.62 6.18 6.27
N SER A 108 -7.42 6.85 5.15
CA SER A 108 -8.44 7.15 4.15
C SER A 108 -7.89 6.86 2.77
N SER A 109 -8.69 6.27 1.91
CA SER A 109 -8.28 5.95 0.55
C SER A 109 -8.34 7.16 -0.35
N CYS A 110 -7.42 7.23 -1.31
CA CYS A 110 -7.53 8.16 -2.42
C CYS A 110 -8.59 7.68 -3.42
N LYS A 111 -9.12 8.60 -4.22
CA LYS A 111 -10.09 8.29 -5.26
C LYS A 111 -9.52 7.25 -6.25
N GLY A 112 -10.34 6.25 -6.56
CA GLY A 112 -9.98 5.17 -7.46
C GLY A 112 -9.38 3.93 -6.80
N TYR A 113 -9.11 3.96 -5.49
CA TYR A 113 -8.50 2.86 -4.76
C TYR A 113 -9.31 2.46 -3.52
N ASN A 114 -9.23 1.17 -3.20
CA ASN A 114 -9.82 0.59 -2.01
C ASN A 114 -8.81 -0.34 -1.36
N PHE A 115 -8.92 -0.52 -0.07
CA PHE A 115 -8.11 -1.47 0.67
C PHE A 115 -9.00 -2.48 1.36
N VAL A 116 -8.65 -3.75 1.20
CA VAL A 116 -9.43 -4.88 1.71
C VAL A 116 -8.54 -5.79 2.54
N LYS A 117 -9.12 -6.38 3.56
CA LYS A 117 -8.50 -7.46 4.33
C LYS A 117 -8.90 -8.79 3.73
N PRO A 118 -7.96 -9.69 3.42
CA PRO A 118 -8.30 -11.01 2.92
C PRO A 118 -9.04 -11.84 3.97
N ILE A 119 -9.83 -12.79 3.53
CA ILE A 119 -10.51 -13.75 4.40
C ILE A 119 -10.01 -15.17 4.14
N LYS A 120 -10.14 -16.03 5.13
CA LYS A 120 -9.75 -17.44 5.03
C LYS A 120 -10.60 -18.20 4.02
N GLU A 121 -9.97 -19.11 3.30
CA GLU A 121 -10.68 -20.08 2.48
C GLU A 121 -11.31 -21.15 3.40
N THR A 122 -12.62 -21.41 3.21
CA THR A 122 -13.39 -22.36 4.03
C THR A 122 -13.61 -23.70 3.35
N LYS A 123 -13.21 -23.87 2.09
CA LYS A 123 -13.34 -25.14 1.38
C LYS A 123 -12.40 -26.20 1.94
N ALA A 124 -12.95 -27.33 2.34
CA ALA A 124 -12.26 -28.39 3.07
C ALA A 124 -11.05 -29.02 2.35
N PHE A 125 -10.94 -28.87 1.03
CA PHE A 125 -9.86 -29.44 0.22
C PHE A 125 -9.11 -28.39 -0.60
N SER A 126 -9.25 -27.08 -0.27
CA SER A 126 -8.47 -26.05 -0.94
C SER A 126 -7.04 -26.05 -0.42
N LEU A 127 -6.08 -25.93 -1.36
CA LEU A 127 -4.68 -25.66 -1.03
C LEU A 127 -4.48 -24.17 -0.69
N ASP A 128 -5.40 -23.33 -1.12
CA ASP A 128 -5.37 -21.91 -0.87
C ASP A 128 -5.79 -21.62 0.57
N LYS A 129 -5.02 -20.80 1.25
CA LYS A 129 -5.29 -20.39 2.64
C LYS A 129 -6.23 -19.21 2.71
N GLU A 130 -6.33 -18.44 1.63
CA GLU A 130 -7.21 -17.29 1.50
C GLU A 130 -8.19 -17.45 0.33
N LYS A 131 -9.35 -16.82 0.46
CA LYS A 131 -10.40 -16.85 -0.56
C LYS A 131 -10.07 -15.85 -1.66
N GLU A 132 -9.78 -16.36 -2.87
CA GLU A 132 -9.40 -15.55 -4.01
C GLU A 132 -10.50 -14.56 -4.41
N GLY A 133 -10.12 -13.31 -4.65
CA GLY A 133 -11.00 -12.25 -5.14
C GLY A 133 -12.11 -11.83 -4.17
N VAL A 134 -12.01 -12.16 -2.88
CA VAL A 134 -12.98 -11.78 -1.85
C VAL A 134 -12.26 -11.24 -0.61
N GLY A 135 -12.79 -10.16 -0.03
CA GLY A 135 -12.25 -9.59 1.19
C GLY A 135 -13.19 -8.61 1.88
N VAL A 136 -12.83 -8.23 3.10
CA VAL A 136 -13.57 -7.24 3.89
C VAL A 136 -13.01 -5.85 3.59
N LEU A 137 -13.88 -4.93 3.22
CA LEU A 137 -13.51 -3.55 2.88
C LEU A 137 -13.01 -2.82 4.13
N TYR A 138 -11.74 -2.46 4.15
CA TYR A 138 -11.07 -1.85 5.30
C TYR A 138 -11.16 -0.33 5.26
N PHE A 139 -10.71 0.30 4.18
CA PHE A 139 -10.98 1.70 3.86
C PHE A 139 -11.19 1.86 2.35
N LYS A 140 -12.11 2.73 1.98
CA LYS A 140 -12.69 2.75 0.64
C LYS A 140 -12.48 4.07 -0.09
N ASP A 141 -12.58 3.99 -1.40
CA ASP A 141 -12.73 5.15 -2.28
C ASP A 141 -13.92 6.02 -1.82
N PRO A 142 -13.72 7.32 -1.53
CA PRO A 142 -14.80 8.21 -1.11
C PRO A 142 -15.93 8.35 -2.14
N SER A 143 -15.69 8.04 -3.42
CA SER A 143 -16.73 8.08 -4.46
C SER A 143 -17.74 6.93 -4.38
N LEU A 144 -17.43 5.83 -3.70
CA LEU A 144 -18.30 4.66 -3.53
C LEU A 144 -19.35 4.89 -2.43
N LYS A 145 -20.50 5.44 -2.80
CA LYS A 145 -21.57 5.77 -1.85
C LYS A 145 -22.36 4.54 -1.36
N ASN A 146 -22.38 3.47 -2.16
CA ASN A 146 -23.19 2.25 -1.89
C ASN A 146 -22.43 1.17 -1.12
N LEU A 147 -21.17 1.42 -0.75
CA LEU A 147 -20.35 0.53 0.05
C LEU A 147 -19.94 1.23 1.35
N SER A 148 -19.79 0.44 2.40
CA SER A 148 -19.32 0.86 3.72
C SER A 148 -18.09 0.05 4.11
N GLU A 149 -17.25 0.63 4.93
CA GLU A 149 -16.17 -0.11 5.59
C GLU A 149 -16.76 -1.26 6.39
N GLY A 150 -16.13 -2.42 6.33
CA GLY A 150 -16.67 -3.66 6.88
C GLY A 150 -17.53 -4.48 5.90
N ASP A 151 -17.90 -3.97 4.74
CA ASP A 151 -18.63 -4.75 3.75
C ASP A 151 -17.77 -5.89 3.18
N LEU A 152 -18.39 -7.05 2.98
CA LEU A 152 -17.77 -8.17 2.27
C LEU A 152 -17.94 -7.97 0.77
N ILE A 153 -16.82 -7.84 0.07
CA ILE A 153 -16.81 -7.53 -1.36
C ILE A 153 -16.08 -8.57 -2.18
N GLY A 154 -16.53 -8.75 -3.42
CA GLY A 154 -15.83 -9.48 -4.45
C GLY A 154 -15.20 -8.55 -5.48
N PHE A 155 -14.02 -8.89 -5.94
CA PHE A 155 -13.28 -8.16 -6.94
C PHE A 155 -12.66 -9.12 -7.96
N ARG A 156 -12.22 -8.59 -9.10
CA ARG A 156 -11.58 -9.40 -10.14
C ARG A 156 -10.28 -10.01 -9.61
N PRO A 157 -10.10 -11.35 -9.70
CA PRO A 157 -8.86 -12.02 -9.34
C PRO A 157 -7.65 -11.41 -10.07
N GLY A 158 -6.54 -11.24 -9.37
CA GLY A 158 -5.33 -10.61 -9.89
C GLY A 158 -5.39 -9.08 -9.98
N ALA A 159 -6.46 -8.44 -9.51
CA ALA A 159 -6.54 -6.97 -9.40
C ALA A 159 -5.98 -6.44 -8.09
N GLU A 160 -5.81 -7.32 -7.12
CA GLU A 160 -5.26 -7.02 -5.80
C GLU A 160 -3.75 -6.83 -5.85
N TYR A 161 -3.28 -5.90 -5.03
CA TYR A 161 -1.88 -5.67 -4.80
C TYR A 161 -1.61 -5.61 -3.29
N GLU A 162 -0.73 -6.50 -2.82
CA GLU A 162 -0.45 -6.68 -1.39
C GLU A 162 0.32 -5.50 -0.78
N PHE A 163 -0.11 -5.12 0.41
CA PHE A 163 0.59 -4.24 1.32
C PHE A 163 0.60 -4.82 2.73
N VAL A 164 1.69 -4.59 3.45
CA VAL A 164 1.77 -4.81 4.89
C VAL A 164 1.92 -3.45 5.54
N ILE A 165 0.93 -3.05 6.33
CA ILE A 165 0.90 -1.77 7.02
C ILE A 165 0.83 -2.02 8.53
N GLY A 166 1.94 -1.77 9.20
CA GLY A 166 2.11 -2.20 10.58
C GLY A 166 2.15 -3.74 10.63
N ASN A 167 1.15 -4.35 11.27
CA ASN A 167 1.01 -5.80 11.36
C ASN A 167 -0.15 -6.34 10.50
N ASP A 168 -0.83 -5.47 9.76
CA ASP A 168 -1.99 -5.85 8.95
C ASP A 168 -1.57 -6.10 7.50
N ARG A 169 -1.90 -7.28 6.99
CA ARG A 169 -1.84 -7.60 5.57
C ARG A 169 -3.12 -7.15 4.90
N ILE A 170 -3.01 -6.29 3.93
CA ILE A 170 -4.13 -5.71 3.20
C ILE A 170 -3.86 -5.71 1.70
N TYR A 171 -4.92 -5.69 0.91
CA TYR A 171 -4.83 -5.59 -0.54
C TYR A 171 -5.38 -4.25 -1.03
N ARG A 172 -4.61 -3.56 -1.86
CA ARG A 172 -5.13 -2.44 -2.64
C ARG A 172 -5.89 -3.00 -3.85
N VAL A 173 -7.14 -2.60 -4.00
CA VAL A 173 -8.01 -3.00 -5.11
C VAL A 173 -8.51 -1.73 -5.83
N PRO A 174 -8.31 -1.60 -7.17
CA PRO A 174 -8.86 -0.50 -7.93
C PRO A 174 -10.40 -0.50 -7.87
N THR A 175 -11.01 0.67 -7.81
CA THR A 175 -12.47 0.81 -7.71
C THR A 175 -13.22 0.12 -8.83
N ASN A 176 -12.70 0.18 -10.06
CA ASN A 176 -13.30 -0.48 -11.23
C ASN A 176 -13.16 -2.01 -11.24
N SER A 177 -12.43 -2.58 -10.29
CA SER A 177 -12.27 -4.03 -10.14
C SER A 177 -13.22 -4.64 -9.12
N ILE A 178 -13.89 -3.82 -8.30
CA ILE A 178 -14.93 -4.29 -7.38
C ILE A 178 -16.16 -4.65 -8.20
N THR A 179 -16.68 -5.86 -8.00
CA THR A 179 -17.76 -6.41 -8.83
C THR A 179 -19.02 -6.78 -8.06
N ILE A 180 -18.88 -7.22 -6.81
CA ILE A 180 -19.97 -7.80 -6.02
C ILE A 180 -19.87 -7.30 -4.58
N LYS A 181 -21.03 -7.07 -3.97
CA LYS A 181 -21.19 -7.00 -2.52
C LYS A 181 -21.87 -8.28 -2.06
N TYR A 182 -21.24 -8.99 -1.13
CA TYR A 182 -21.78 -10.21 -0.54
C TYR A 182 -22.48 -9.93 0.79
N GLU A 183 -23.42 -10.78 1.13
CA GLU A 183 -23.94 -10.87 2.50
C GLU A 183 -23.05 -11.80 3.32
N TYR A 184 -22.79 -11.45 4.57
CA TYR A 184 -22.07 -12.30 5.51
C TYR A 184 -22.84 -13.57 5.80
N GLN A 185 -22.16 -14.72 5.80
CA GLN A 185 -22.72 -16.03 6.13
C GLN A 185 -22.38 -16.47 7.55
N GLY A 186 -21.52 -15.71 8.24
CA GLY A 186 -21.15 -15.94 9.63
C GLY A 186 -19.92 -16.82 9.85
N ASN A 187 -19.24 -17.20 8.76
CA ASN A 187 -18.04 -18.04 8.79
C ASN A 187 -16.82 -17.33 8.15
N GLU A 188 -16.95 -16.05 7.84
CA GLU A 188 -15.87 -15.25 7.29
C GLU A 188 -14.90 -14.82 8.38
N GLU A 189 -13.70 -15.35 8.35
CA GLU A 189 -12.60 -14.95 9.23
C GLU A 189 -11.52 -14.22 8.45
N GLU A 190 -11.02 -13.11 9.00
CA GLU A 190 -9.87 -12.40 8.41
C GLU A 190 -8.66 -13.34 8.35
N TYR A 191 -7.93 -13.27 7.23
CA TYR A 191 -6.68 -13.99 7.03
C TYR A 191 -5.50 -13.03 7.18
N ASN A 192 -4.86 -13.07 8.34
CA ASN A 192 -3.67 -12.28 8.63
C ASN A 192 -2.56 -13.21 9.16
N PRO A 193 -1.76 -13.82 8.26
CA PRO A 193 -0.72 -14.73 8.67
C PRO A 193 0.39 -14.00 9.45
N SER A 194 0.94 -14.66 10.46
CA SER A 194 1.94 -14.07 11.39
C SER A 194 3.26 -13.66 10.72
N TRP A 195 3.49 -14.05 9.48
CA TRP A 195 4.70 -13.67 8.70
C TRP A 195 4.48 -12.48 7.75
N ALA A 196 3.28 -11.91 7.72
CA ALA A 196 2.95 -10.75 6.89
C ALA A 196 3.63 -9.47 7.43
#